data_2d2c71bae97ebebd93894718502db076
#
_entry.id   2d2c71bae97ebebd93894718502db076
#
_cell.length_a   1.000
_cell.length_b   1.000
_cell.length_c   1.000
_cell.angle_alpha   90.00
_cell.angle_beta   90.00
_cell.angle_gamma   90.00
#
_symmetry.space_group_name_H-M   'P 1'
#
loop_
_entity.id
_entity.type
_entity.pdbx_description
1 polymer ?
#
loop_
_entity_poly.entity_id
_entity_poly.type
_entity_poly.pdbx_seq_one_letter_code
_entity_poly.pdbx_strand_id
1 'polypeptide(L)'
;MSKKHVVVIGSGFAGLSAATHLADKGNCTVTLVEKNNSPGGRARQFEHQGFVFDMGPSWYWMPDVFESYFANFGKKPSDYYDLIRLDPSYAVIYGEQDTLDIPSDLNEFRAMLEGIEPGAAANLDKFL
;
A
#
# COMPACT_ATOMS: atom_id res chain seq x y z
N MET A 1 20.18 30.27 -17.24
CA MET A 1 19.05 29.68 -17.96
C MET A 1 17.86 29.59 -17.00
N SER A 2 16.66 29.97 -17.45
CA SER A 2 15.45 29.80 -16.63
C SER A 2 15.15 28.31 -16.43
N LYS A 3 14.79 27.91 -15.21
CA LYS A 3 14.34 26.54 -14.95
C LYS A 3 13.07 26.25 -15.74
N LYS A 4 12.95 25.06 -16.30
CA LYS A 4 11.71 24.60 -16.94
C LYS A 4 10.60 24.49 -15.89
N HIS A 5 9.39 24.87 -16.27
CA HIS A 5 8.21 24.67 -15.45
C HIS A 5 7.47 23.43 -15.95
N VAL A 6 7.22 22.49 -15.05
CA VAL A 6 6.53 21.21 -15.31
C VAL A 6 5.22 21.21 -14.52
N VAL A 7 4.13 20.90 -15.18
CA VAL A 7 2.82 20.70 -14.55
C VAL A 7 2.49 19.22 -14.56
N VAL A 8 2.25 18.65 -13.38
CA VAL A 8 1.81 17.28 -13.19
C VAL A 8 0.32 17.29 -12.85
N ILE A 9 -0.48 16.57 -13.60
CA ILE A 9 -1.94 16.52 -13.42
C ILE A 9 -2.33 15.23 -12.73
N GLY A 10 -2.93 15.36 -11.55
CA GLY A 10 -3.35 14.27 -10.68
C GLY A 10 -2.33 13.93 -9.59
N SER A 11 -2.80 13.83 -8.36
CA SER A 11 -2.00 13.54 -7.16
C SER A 11 -2.22 12.11 -6.61
N GLY A 12 -2.46 11.14 -7.51
CA GLY A 12 -2.32 9.73 -7.17
C GLY A 12 -0.84 9.31 -7.06
N PHE A 13 -0.54 8.07 -6.73
CA PHE A 13 0.84 7.59 -6.56
C PHE A 13 1.77 7.94 -7.72
N ALA A 14 1.32 7.74 -8.96
CA ALA A 14 2.13 8.06 -10.12
C ALA A 14 2.45 9.56 -10.24
N GLY A 15 1.45 10.43 -10.02
CA GLY A 15 1.64 11.87 -10.09
C GLY A 15 2.51 12.40 -8.95
N LEU A 16 2.31 11.91 -7.73
CA LEU A 16 3.14 12.25 -6.58
C LEU A 16 4.59 11.80 -6.80
N SER A 17 4.80 10.56 -7.25
CA SER A 17 6.15 10.06 -7.56
C SER A 17 6.84 10.89 -8.65
N ALA A 18 6.14 11.19 -9.75
CA ALA A 18 6.70 12.02 -10.81
C ALA A 18 7.06 13.42 -10.33
N ALA A 19 6.15 14.06 -9.56
CA ALA A 19 6.37 15.41 -9.06
C ALA A 19 7.55 15.50 -8.10
N THR A 20 7.68 14.55 -7.17
CA THR A 20 8.77 14.52 -6.19
C THR A 20 10.13 14.26 -6.84
N HIS A 21 10.23 13.31 -7.77
CA HIS A 21 11.48 13.04 -8.50
C HIS A 21 11.92 14.23 -9.37
N LEU A 22 10.96 14.92 -10.01
CA LEU A 22 11.27 16.12 -10.78
C LEU A 22 11.73 17.28 -9.90
N ALA A 23 11.11 17.45 -8.75
CA ALA A 23 11.46 18.50 -7.79
C ALA A 23 12.84 18.24 -7.17
N ASP A 24 13.13 16.99 -6.80
CA ASP A 24 14.41 16.59 -6.19
C ASP A 24 15.61 16.87 -7.10
N LYS A 25 15.49 16.63 -8.40
CA LYS A 25 16.55 16.95 -9.38
C LYS A 25 16.91 18.43 -9.48
N GLY A 26 16.06 19.33 -8.98
CA GLY A 26 16.32 20.76 -8.87
C GLY A 26 16.48 21.54 -10.20
N ASN A 27 16.31 20.88 -11.33
CA ASN A 27 16.49 21.47 -12.66
C ASN A 27 15.18 22.07 -13.26
N CYS A 28 14.06 21.88 -12.59
CA CYS A 28 12.76 22.44 -12.95
C CYS A 28 11.99 22.93 -11.72
N THR A 29 10.94 23.72 -11.96
CA THR A 29 9.88 23.98 -10.98
C THR A 29 8.71 23.06 -11.29
N VAL A 30 8.04 22.55 -10.27
CA VAL A 30 6.94 21.58 -10.42
C VAL A 30 5.68 22.17 -9.83
N THR A 31 4.58 22.12 -10.57
CA THR A 31 3.22 22.37 -10.08
C THR A 31 2.43 21.09 -10.18
N LEU A 32 1.92 20.59 -9.05
CA LEU A 32 1.01 19.45 -9.00
C LEU A 32 -0.43 19.95 -8.91
N VAL A 33 -1.27 19.52 -9.83
CA VAL A 33 -2.69 19.92 -9.91
C VAL A 33 -3.57 18.71 -9.62
N GLU A 34 -4.49 18.86 -8.68
CA GLU A 34 -5.45 17.81 -8.29
C GLU A 34 -6.88 18.36 -8.41
N LYS A 35 -7.79 17.56 -8.96
CA LYS A 35 -9.20 17.93 -9.13
C LYS A 35 -10.02 17.83 -7.84
N ASN A 36 -9.56 16.99 -6.91
CA ASN A 36 -10.22 16.79 -5.63
C ASN A 36 -9.59 17.70 -4.57
N ASN A 37 -10.22 17.83 -3.44
CA ASN A 37 -9.75 18.62 -2.30
C ASN A 37 -8.66 17.93 -1.46
N SER A 38 -8.33 16.66 -1.78
CA SER A 38 -7.27 15.91 -1.11
C SER A 38 -6.46 15.09 -2.11
N PRO A 39 -5.13 14.91 -1.89
CA PRO A 39 -4.30 14.03 -2.69
C PRO A 39 -4.59 12.55 -2.43
N GLY A 40 -3.90 11.64 -3.16
CA GLY A 40 -3.90 10.20 -2.93
C GLY A 40 -4.62 9.41 -4.03
N GLY A 41 -5.47 10.03 -4.85
CA GLY A 41 -6.16 9.34 -5.93
C GLY A 41 -7.07 8.24 -5.41
N ARG A 42 -6.82 6.97 -5.80
CA ARG A 42 -7.59 5.80 -5.33
C ARG A 42 -7.22 5.34 -3.91
N ALA A 43 -6.13 5.84 -3.35
CA ALA A 43 -5.69 5.56 -1.98
C ALA A 43 -5.97 6.75 -1.04
N ARG A 44 -7.03 7.52 -1.31
CA ARG A 44 -7.48 8.60 -0.44
C ARG A 44 -8.20 8.06 0.77
N GLN A 45 -8.27 8.90 1.78
CA GLN A 45 -9.15 8.71 2.93
C GLN A 45 -10.29 9.72 2.90
N PHE A 46 -11.37 9.40 3.57
CA PHE A 46 -12.41 10.35 3.95
C PHE A 46 -12.82 10.15 5.40
N GLU A 47 -13.27 11.22 6.00
CA GLU A 47 -13.78 11.21 7.37
C GLU A 47 -15.29 11.40 7.37
N HIS A 48 -15.97 10.63 8.19
CA HIS A 48 -17.41 10.79 8.40
C HIS A 48 -17.77 10.46 9.85
N GLN A 49 -18.42 11.39 10.54
CA GLN A 49 -18.88 11.24 11.94
C GLN A 49 -17.80 10.78 12.91
N GLY A 50 -16.56 11.25 12.74
CA GLY A 50 -15.41 10.89 13.58
C GLY A 50 -14.73 9.57 13.22
N PHE A 51 -15.17 8.89 12.16
CA PHE A 51 -14.52 7.70 11.61
C PHE A 51 -13.72 8.04 10.37
N VAL A 52 -12.57 7.37 10.22
CA VAL A 52 -11.70 7.47 9.05
C VAL A 52 -11.85 6.22 8.20
N PHE A 53 -12.08 6.40 6.90
CA PHE A 53 -12.25 5.31 5.95
C PHE A 53 -11.25 5.42 4.80
N ASP A 54 -10.61 4.31 4.46
CA ASP A 54 -9.83 4.20 3.25
C ASP A 54 -10.77 4.07 2.03
N MET A 55 -10.51 4.86 0.99
CA MET A 55 -11.31 4.85 -0.25
C MET A 55 -10.83 3.83 -1.29
N GLY A 56 -9.97 2.93 -0.89
CA GLY A 56 -9.34 1.97 -1.79
C GLY A 56 -8.72 0.84 -1.00
N PRO A 57 -7.48 0.42 -1.34
CA PRO A 57 -6.83 -0.66 -0.63
C PRO A 57 -6.60 -0.28 0.84
N SER A 58 -7.09 -1.15 1.73
CA SER A 58 -6.89 -1.02 3.19
C SER A 58 -5.62 -1.73 3.66
N TRP A 59 -4.96 -2.48 2.78
CA TRP A 59 -3.72 -3.17 3.07
C TRP A 59 -2.52 -2.47 2.46
N TYR A 60 -1.40 -2.50 3.17
CA TYR A 60 -0.13 -1.98 2.71
C TYR A 60 0.56 -3.01 1.80
N TRP A 61 0.30 -2.91 0.51
CA TRP A 61 0.84 -3.79 -0.51
C TRP A 61 2.23 -3.32 -0.95
N MET A 62 3.10 -4.27 -1.29
CA MET A 62 4.42 -4.02 -1.89
C MET A 62 5.29 -3.05 -1.05
N PRO A 63 5.58 -3.39 0.21
CA PRO A 63 6.39 -2.54 1.09
C PRO A 63 7.75 -2.20 0.48
N ASP A 64 8.36 -3.13 -0.26
CA ASP A 64 9.61 -2.97 -0.99
C ASP A 64 9.58 -1.82 -2.02
N VAL A 65 8.46 -1.61 -2.68
CA VAL A 65 8.27 -0.49 -3.63
C VAL A 65 8.28 0.85 -2.89
N PHE A 66 7.61 0.93 -1.74
CA PHE A 66 7.63 2.14 -0.91
C PHE A 66 9.02 2.38 -0.32
N GLU A 67 9.69 1.35 0.19
CA GLU A 67 11.06 1.46 0.70
C GLU A 67 12.00 1.97 -0.40
N SER A 68 11.93 1.42 -1.60
CA SER A 68 12.71 1.85 -2.75
C SER A 68 12.41 3.31 -3.13
N TYR A 69 11.13 3.70 -3.11
CA TYR A 69 10.74 5.08 -3.38
C TYR A 69 11.34 6.06 -2.37
N PHE A 70 11.18 5.82 -1.07
CA PHE A 70 11.73 6.69 -0.04
C PHE A 70 13.26 6.72 -0.04
N ALA A 71 13.92 5.59 -0.35
CA ALA A 71 15.37 5.50 -0.45
C ALA A 71 15.96 6.42 -1.52
N ASN A 72 15.23 6.70 -2.62
CA ASN A 72 15.66 7.66 -3.64
C ASN A 72 15.88 9.08 -3.09
N PHE A 73 15.24 9.41 -1.96
CA PHE A 73 15.34 10.70 -1.28
C PHE A 73 16.15 10.64 0.02
N GLY A 74 16.85 9.52 0.27
CA GLY A 74 17.57 9.29 1.53
C GLY A 74 16.66 9.17 2.75
N LYS A 75 15.46 8.70 2.55
CA LYS A 75 14.40 8.52 3.55
C LYS A 75 13.97 7.06 3.65
N LYS A 76 13.16 6.75 4.65
CA LYS A 76 12.51 5.45 4.83
C LYS A 76 11.04 5.66 5.24
N PRO A 77 10.14 4.71 4.96
CA PRO A 77 8.73 4.81 5.35
C PRO A 77 8.51 5.12 6.82
N SER A 78 9.30 4.52 7.71
CA SER A 78 9.21 4.74 9.16
C SER A 78 9.58 6.16 9.64
N ASP A 79 10.08 7.04 8.76
CA ASP A 79 10.27 8.46 9.06
C ASP A 79 8.93 9.24 9.00
N TYR A 80 7.87 8.62 8.44
CA TYR A 80 6.59 9.27 8.15
C TYR A 80 5.39 8.57 8.76
N TYR A 81 5.42 7.25 8.91
CA TYR A 81 4.33 6.45 9.47
C TYR A 81 4.82 5.12 10.02
N ASP A 82 4.07 4.59 10.97
CA ASP A 82 4.30 3.28 11.55
C ASP A 82 3.46 2.22 10.85
N LEU A 83 4.07 1.08 10.55
CA LEU A 83 3.39 -0.09 10.00
C LEU A 83 3.22 -1.13 11.09
N ILE A 84 2.02 -1.63 11.24
CA ILE A 84 1.70 -2.73 12.15
C ILE A 84 1.33 -3.94 11.31
N ARG A 85 2.08 -5.03 11.47
CA ARG A 85 1.71 -6.30 10.85
C ARG A 85 0.58 -6.93 11.65
N LEU A 86 -0.53 -7.18 10.99
CA LEU A 86 -1.68 -7.82 11.61
C LEU A 86 -1.49 -9.34 11.64
N ASP A 87 -1.89 -9.95 12.77
CA ASP A 87 -1.99 -11.39 12.93
C ASP A 87 -3.23 -11.71 13.78
N PRO A 88 -4.25 -12.39 13.23
CA PRO A 88 -4.31 -12.85 11.84
C PRO A 88 -4.28 -11.72 10.83
N SER A 89 -3.77 -12.01 9.62
CA SER A 89 -3.68 -11.01 8.55
C SER A 89 -5.07 -10.54 8.13
N TYR A 90 -6.02 -11.46 8.04
CA TYR A 90 -7.43 -11.23 7.76
C TYR A 90 -8.24 -12.48 8.10
N ALA A 91 -9.55 -12.33 8.20
CA ALA A 91 -10.47 -13.43 8.38
C ALA A 91 -11.32 -13.63 7.12
N VAL A 92 -11.51 -14.88 6.72
CA VAL A 92 -12.47 -15.27 5.69
C VAL A 92 -13.74 -15.75 6.41
N ILE A 93 -14.83 -15.04 6.19
CA ILE A 93 -16.14 -15.38 6.78
C ILE A 93 -16.97 -16.05 5.69
N TYR A 94 -17.39 -17.29 5.94
CA TYR A 94 -18.25 -18.05 5.05
C TYR A 94 -19.33 -18.76 5.88
N GLY A 95 -20.57 -18.72 5.38
CA GLY A 95 -21.70 -19.19 6.18
C GLY A 95 -22.06 -18.24 7.33
N GLU A 96 -22.91 -18.71 8.25
CA GLU A 96 -23.40 -17.89 9.37
C GLU A 96 -22.46 -17.94 10.61
N GLN A 97 -21.66 -18.98 10.74
CA GLN A 97 -20.81 -19.20 11.92
C GLN A 97 -19.37 -19.64 11.57
N ASP A 98 -19.06 -19.78 10.30
CA ASP A 98 -17.76 -20.27 9.87
C ASP A 98 -16.82 -19.11 9.55
N THR A 99 -15.71 -19.05 10.25
CA THR A 99 -14.66 -18.06 10.06
C THR A 99 -13.30 -18.76 10.01
N LEU A 100 -12.49 -18.37 9.05
CA LEU A 100 -11.12 -18.85 8.90
C LEU A 100 -10.17 -17.66 9.07
N ASP A 101 -9.44 -17.63 10.16
CA ASP A 101 -8.40 -16.64 10.43
C ASP A 101 -7.11 -17.01 9.70
N ILE A 102 -6.65 -16.13 8.84
CA ILE A 102 -5.46 -16.38 8.02
C ILE A 102 -4.23 -15.84 8.76
N PRO A 103 -3.31 -16.72 9.20
CA PRO A 103 -2.13 -16.30 9.94
C PRO A 103 -1.17 -15.49 9.05
N SER A 104 -0.39 -14.62 9.68
CA SER A 104 0.60 -13.82 8.96
C SER A 104 1.89 -14.59 8.64
N ASP A 105 2.18 -15.65 9.38
CA ASP A 105 3.32 -16.53 9.14
C ASP A 105 3.01 -17.59 8.08
N LEU A 106 3.90 -17.72 7.10
CA LEU A 106 3.70 -18.64 5.98
C LEU A 106 3.74 -20.12 6.39
N ASN A 107 4.51 -20.48 7.44
CA ASN A 107 4.57 -21.87 7.92
C ASN A 107 3.30 -22.22 8.69
N GLU A 108 2.76 -21.30 9.46
CA GLU A 108 1.47 -21.46 10.12
C GLU A 108 0.34 -21.59 9.08
N PHE A 109 0.41 -20.79 8.02
CA PHE A 109 -0.55 -20.88 6.91
C PHE A 109 -0.48 -22.23 6.20
N ARG A 110 0.74 -22.76 5.94
CA ARG A 110 0.92 -24.12 5.39
C ARG A 110 0.31 -25.19 6.30
N ALA A 111 0.60 -25.10 7.60
CA ALA A 111 0.09 -26.05 8.56
C ALA A 111 -1.45 -26.02 8.66
N MET A 112 -2.02 -24.83 8.63
CA MET A 112 -3.47 -24.61 8.61
C MET A 112 -4.11 -25.25 7.37
N LEU A 113 -3.58 -24.99 6.19
CA LEU A 113 -4.10 -25.55 4.93
C LEU A 113 -3.97 -27.08 4.88
N GLU A 114 -2.84 -27.62 5.34
CA GLU A 114 -2.64 -29.09 5.43
C GLU A 114 -3.63 -29.75 6.39
N GLY A 115 -4.05 -29.02 7.45
CA GLY A 115 -5.10 -29.48 8.37
C GLY A 115 -6.50 -29.48 7.77
N ILE A 116 -6.76 -28.61 6.77
CA ILE A 116 -8.03 -28.56 6.04
C ILE A 116 -8.09 -29.66 4.97
N GLU A 117 -7.02 -29.77 4.18
CA GLU A 117 -6.93 -30.73 3.08
C GLU A 117 -5.51 -31.30 2.98
N PRO A 118 -5.31 -32.61 3.15
CA PRO A 118 -4.00 -33.22 2.97
C PRO A 118 -3.39 -32.94 1.59
N GLY A 119 -2.16 -32.44 1.57
CA GLY A 119 -1.45 -32.05 0.35
C GLY A 119 -1.63 -30.58 -0.03
N ALA A 120 -2.45 -29.81 0.68
CA ALA A 120 -2.69 -28.41 0.36
C ALA A 120 -1.44 -27.54 0.58
N ALA A 121 -0.60 -27.85 1.56
CA ALA A 121 0.66 -27.14 1.77
C ALA A 121 1.59 -27.27 0.56
N ALA A 122 1.72 -28.46 0.00
CA ALA A 122 2.53 -28.70 -1.21
C ALA A 122 1.95 -28.02 -2.46
N ASN A 123 0.64 -27.85 -2.53
CA ASN A 123 -0.02 -27.12 -3.62
C ASN A 123 0.20 -25.62 -3.47
N LEU A 124 0.16 -25.08 -2.24
CA LEU A 124 0.52 -23.69 -1.97
C LEU A 124 1.95 -23.38 -2.43
N ASP A 125 2.91 -24.25 -2.12
CA ASP A 125 4.32 -24.06 -2.54
C ASP A 125 4.53 -24.07 -4.06
N LYS A 126 3.64 -24.69 -4.81
CA LYS A 126 3.67 -24.63 -6.28
C LYS A 126 3.02 -23.34 -6.83
N PHE A 127 2.13 -22.75 -6.05
CA PHE A 127 1.43 -21.53 -6.43
C PHE A 127 2.29 -20.28 -6.18
N LEU A 128 3.07 -20.27 -5.10
CA LEU A 128 4.01 -19.20 -4.72
C LEU A 128 5.27 -19.23 -5.58
#